data_b4c245222669f681e8a5bc24c73d5074
#
_entry.id   b4c245222669f681e8a5bc24c73d5074
#
_cell.length_a   1.000
_cell.length_b   1.000
_cell.length_c   1.000
_cell.angle_alpha   90.00
_cell.angle_beta   90.00
_cell.angle_gamma   90.00
#
_symmetry.space_group_name_H-M   'P 1'
#
loop_
_entity.id
_entity.type
_entity.pdbx_description
1 polymer ?
#
loop_
_entity_poly.entity_id
_entity_poly.type
_entity_poly.pdbx_seq_one_letter_code
_entity_poly.pdbx_strand_id
1 'polypeptide(L)'
;YDGLDGIEDGIVSNIYAARANRDNFLKQITEKYGLTKAQLKTIDVYENGYTLDYAMANGMNAYHGYSALEGGAMDLGPDPVPREPLDTTYNVHHGDRADGVFKYFITKDPNWVLIDHDYYHPDQELYDMLMAASEEYDANSPEFDDFIANNGKLIYFAGWNDMSMSPWQLIQQYRGYVEKYGQEKVDSFCKFYVMPGVTHTKGIAMNYLSWLDVWCSTGEYPTETLYATMSATGGQMPMAEFPGWVKYEGGDPMDGASYSISTEIPDGFWGVYD
;
A
#
# COMPACT_ATOMS: atom_id res chain seq x y z
N TYR A 1 -6.82 -11.95 13.19
CA TYR A 1 -7.41 -10.65 12.81
C TYR A 1 -8.68 -10.78 11.96
N ASP A 2 -8.78 -11.90 11.26
CA ASP A 2 -9.97 -12.31 10.54
C ASP A 2 -11.18 -12.21 11.47
N GLY A 3 -12.23 -11.82 11.39
CA GLY A 3 -13.31 -11.62 12.36
C GLY A 3 -13.33 -10.29 13.10
N LEU A 4 -12.33 -9.41 12.95
CA LEU A 4 -12.35 -8.06 13.53
C LEU A 4 -13.34 -7.12 12.81
N ASP A 5 -13.79 -7.49 11.63
CA ASP A 5 -14.80 -6.79 10.84
C ASP A 5 -16.19 -7.43 10.94
N GLY A 6 -16.33 -8.52 11.73
CA GLY A 6 -17.59 -9.21 12.01
C GLY A 6 -17.76 -10.55 11.30
N ILE A 7 -16.82 -10.97 10.46
CA ILE A 7 -16.85 -12.25 9.73
C ILE A 7 -15.45 -12.87 9.67
N GLU A 8 -15.39 -14.21 9.63
CA GLU A 8 -14.17 -14.98 9.38
C GLU A 8 -14.25 -15.51 7.94
N ASP A 9 -13.77 -14.75 6.97
CA ASP A 9 -13.83 -15.06 5.53
C ASP A 9 -12.46 -15.07 4.82
N GLY A 10 -11.38 -14.92 5.61
CA GLY A 10 -10.01 -14.82 5.11
C GLY A 10 -9.60 -13.42 4.68
N ILE A 11 -10.44 -12.41 4.90
CA ILE A 11 -10.19 -11.01 4.55
C ILE A 11 -10.19 -10.16 5.82
N VAL A 12 -9.11 -9.44 6.08
CA VAL A 12 -9.03 -8.49 7.20
C VAL A 12 -9.48 -7.12 6.70
N SER A 13 -10.75 -6.77 6.89
CA SER A 13 -11.30 -5.48 6.45
C SER A 13 -11.04 -4.36 7.45
N ASN A 14 -11.03 -4.68 8.76
CA ASN A 14 -10.69 -3.72 9.81
C ASN A 14 -9.17 -3.67 10.06
N ILE A 15 -8.44 -3.13 9.10
CA ILE A 15 -6.98 -2.97 9.17
C ILE A 15 -6.55 -2.14 10.39
N TYR A 16 -7.35 -1.16 10.78
CA TYR A 16 -7.04 -0.27 11.90
C TYR A 16 -7.02 -1.01 13.23
N ALA A 17 -8.03 -1.84 13.50
CA ALA A 17 -8.08 -2.66 14.70
C ALA A 17 -7.00 -3.77 14.67
N ALA A 18 -6.72 -4.35 13.50
CA ALA A 18 -5.66 -5.33 13.33
C ALA A 18 -4.29 -4.72 13.68
N ARG A 19 -3.99 -3.56 13.12
CA ARG A 19 -2.73 -2.83 13.34
C ARG A 19 -2.57 -2.38 14.80
N ALA A 20 -3.65 -1.92 15.44
CA ALA A 20 -3.65 -1.56 16.86
C ALA A 20 -3.35 -2.78 17.79
N ASN A 21 -3.62 -3.99 17.33
CA ASN A 21 -3.32 -5.24 18.05
C ASN A 21 -1.98 -5.88 17.66
N ARG A 22 -1.17 -5.24 16.85
CA ARG A 22 0.08 -5.77 16.28
C ARG A 22 1.02 -6.37 17.33
N ASP A 23 1.32 -5.63 18.38
CA ASP A 23 2.29 -6.05 19.40
C ASP A 23 1.82 -7.30 20.15
N ASN A 24 0.53 -7.38 20.47
CA ASN A 24 -0.06 -8.57 21.08
C ASN A 24 0.01 -9.78 20.14
N PHE A 25 -0.25 -9.59 18.86
CA PHE A 25 -0.13 -10.63 17.85
C PHE A 25 1.33 -11.10 17.68
N LEU A 26 2.29 -10.18 17.57
CA LEU A 26 3.72 -10.51 17.49
C LEU A 26 4.20 -11.31 18.70
N LYS A 27 3.73 -10.96 19.90
CA LYS A 27 4.00 -11.72 21.11
C LYS A 27 3.47 -13.15 20.98
N GLN A 28 2.21 -13.33 20.57
CA GLN A 28 1.59 -14.66 20.44
C GLN A 28 2.30 -15.54 19.41
N ILE A 29 2.62 -15.01 18.21
CA ILE A 29 3.32 -15.79 17.19
C ILE A 29 4.77 -16.08 17.60
N THR A 30 5.42 -15.17 18.33
CA THR A 30 6.77 -15.39 18.87
C THR A 30 6.78 -16.52 19.89
N GLU A 31 5.83 -16.53 20.82
CA GLU A 31 5.67 -17.61 21.80
C GLU A 31 5.33 -18.94 21.13
N LYS A 32 4.46 -18.93 20.11
CA LYS A 32 4.03 -20.14 19.41
C LYS A 32 5.09 -20.75 18.50
N TYR A 33 5.84 -19.92 17.78
CA TYR A 33 6.76 -20.38 16.73
C TYR A 33 8.24 -20.17 17.06
N GLY A 34 8.57 -19.55 18.19
CA GLY A 34 9.95 -19.33 18.62
C GLY A 34 10.71 -18.35 17.72
N LEU A 35 10.07 -17.24 17.31
CA LEU A 35 10.71 -16.27 16.42
C LEU A 35 11.97 -15.67 17.03
N THR A 36 13.05 -15.64 16.26
CA THR A 36 14.31 -15.01 16.62
C THR A 36 14.26 -13.49 16.50
N LYS A 37 15.21 -12.80 17.13
CA LYS A 37 15.35 -11.35 17.00
C LYS A 37 15.55 -10.89 15.55
N ALA A 38 16.27 -11.68 14.74
CA ALA A 38 16.48 -11.36 13.32
C ALA A 38 15.17 -11.45 12.53
N GLN A 39 14.36 -12.50 12.78
CA GLN A 39 13.05 -12.62 12.14
C GLN A 39 12.09 -11.50 12.56
N LEU A 40 12.08 -11.14 13.85
CA LEU A 40 11.28 -10.01 14.33
C LEU A 40 11.72 -8.68 13.68
N LYS A 41 13.03 -8.46 13.49
CA LYS A 41 13.54 -7.29 12.77
C LYS A 41 13.11 -7.28 11.30
N THR A 42 13.10 -8.43 10.64
CA THR A 42 12.58 -8.55 9.26
C THR A 42 11.10 -8.19 9.19
N ILE A 43 10.29 -8.75 10.11
CA ILE A 43 8.86 -8.42 10.20
C ILE A 43 8.67 -6.92 10.44
N ASP A 44 9.46 -6.32 11.34
CA ASP A 44 9.39 -4.90 11.64
C ASP A 44 9.63 -4.02 10.42
N VAL A 45 10.64 -4.33 9.60
CA VAL A 45 10.91 -3.60 8.36
C VAL A 45 9.77 -3.77 7.34
N TYR A 46 9.21 -4.98 7.22
CA TYR A 46 8.07 -5.19 6.32
C TYR A 46 6.80 -4.48 6.77
N GLU A 47 6.57 -4.38 8.09
CA GLU A 47 5.38 -3.73 8.65
C GLU A 47 5.49 -2.21 8.72
N ASN A 48 6.63 -1.71 9.19
CA ASN A 48 6.80 -0.30 9.51
C ASN A 48 7.62 0.46 8.46
N GLY A 49 8.29 -0.28 7.55
CA GLY A 49 9.19 0.33 6.58
C GLY A 49 10.52 0.73 7.19
N TYR A 50 11.14 1.76 6.61
CA TYR A 50 12.45 2.24 7.02
C TYR A 50 12.61 3.74 6.72
N THR A 51 13.58 4.36 7.40
CA THR A 51 13.92 5.76 7.18
C THR A 51 15.41 5.85 6.83
N LEU A 52 15.73 6.66 5.81
CA LEU A 52 17.07 6.97 5.40
C LEU A 52 17.57 8.22 6.16
N ASP A 53 18.87 8.31 6.36
CA ASP A 53 19.50 9.50 6.97
C ASP A 53 19.58 10.70 6.02
N TYR A 54 19.20 10.50 4.76
CA TYR A 54 19.15 11.53 3.72
C TYR A 54 17.81 11.51 3.00
N ALA A 55 17.41 12.64 2.41
CA ALA A 55 16.23 12.72 1.57
C ALA A 55 16.59 12.43 0.12
N MET A 56 15.69 11.72 -0.59
CA MET A 56 15.71 11.59 -2.05
C MET A 56 15.41 12.95 -2.71
N ALA A 57 15.61 13.08 -4.01
CA ALA A 57 15.38 14.33 -4.73
C ALA A 57 13.95 14.86 -4.61
N ASN A 58 12.98 13.97 -4.41
CA ASN A 58 11.58 14.30 -4.14
C ASN A 58 11.29 14.78 -2.70
N GLY A 59 12.31 14.88 -1.84
CA GLY A 59 12.21 15.27 -0.43
C GLY A 59 11.84 14.16 0.55
N MET A 60 11.57 12.94 0.07
CA MET A 60 11.21 11.81 0.92
C MET A 60 12.47 11.10 1.45
N ASN A 61 12.43 10.72 2.72
CA ASN A 61 13.44 9.86 3.35
C ASN A 61 12.86 8.68 4.10
N ALA A 62 11.53 8.60 4.21
CA ALA A 62 10.83 7.51 4.89
C ALA A 62 10.00 6.71 3.88
N TYR A 63 10.07 5.40 4.00
CA TYR A 63 9.33 4.44 3.18
C TYR A 63 8.48 3.57 4.08
N HIS A 64 7.17 3.69 3.94
CA HIS A 64 6.21 2.95 4.74
C HIS A 64 6.17 1.48 4.34
N GLY A 65 5.96 0.63 5.34
CA GLY A 65 5.87 -0.81 5.16
C GLY A 65 4.58 -1.28 4.52
N TYR A 66 4.28 -2.55 4.71
CA TYR A 66 3.15 -3.26 4.12
C TYR A 66 2.20 -3.76 5.20
N SER A 67 1.02 -4.23 4.81
CA SER A 67 0.08 -4.91 5.72
C SER A 67 0.38 -6.41 5.80
N ALA A 68 1.64 -6.78 6.11
CA ALA A 68 2.11 -8.16 6.09
C ALA A 68 1.45 -9.03 7.16
N LEU A 69 1.21 -8.47 8.35
CA LEU A 69 0.54 -9.16 9.44
C LEU A 69 -0.99 -9.11 9.34
N GLU A 70 -1.52 -8.19 8.54
CA GLU A 70 -2.95 -7.98 8.33
C GLU A 70 -3.48 -8.70 7.07
N GLY A 71 -2.87 -9.81 6.70
CA GLY A 71 -3.31 -10.66 5.59
C GLY A 71 -2.57 -10.45 4.29
N GLY A 72 -1.53 -9.62 4.24
CA GLY A 72 -0.61 -9.53 3.11
C GLY A 72 0.15 -10.84 2.93
N ALA A 73 0.18 -11.35 1.70
CA ALA A 73 0.94 -12.55 1.37
C ALA A 73 2.37 -12.15 0.99
N MET A 74 3.31 -12.36 1.89
CA MET A 74 4.74 -12.17 1.60
C MET A 74 5.26 -13.38 0.82
N ASP A 75 5.66 -13.16 -0.42
CA ASP A 75 6.43 -14.17 -1.17
C ASP A 75 7.92 -13.96 -0.89
N LEU A 76 8.43 -14.70 0.07
CA LEU A 76 9.84 -14.67 0.43
C LEU A 76 10.68 -15.64 -0.41
N GLY A 77 10.05 -16.42 -1.29
CA GLY A 77 10.72 -17.43 -2.08
C GLY A 77 11.39 -18.52 -1.21
N PRO A 78 12.00 -19.53 -1.82
CA PRO A 78 12.71 -20.59 -1.10
C PRO A 78 14.03 -20.13 -0.49
N ASP A 79 14.62 -19.07 -1.02
CA ASP A 79 15.85 -18.45 -0.50
C ASP A 79 15.67 -16.93 -0.40
N PRO A 80 15.50 -16.41 0.83
CA PRO A 80 15.27 -14.99 1.04
C PRO A 80 16.53 -14.12 0.84
N VAL A 81 17.70 -14.73 0.69
CA VAL A 81 18.95 -13.99 0.46
C VAL A 81 19.17 -13.84 -1.04
N PRO A 82 19.30 -12.60 -1.56
CA PRO A 82 19.66 -12.40 -2.96
C PRO A 82 20.94 -13.15 -3.32
N ARG A 83 20.91 -13.86 -4.43
CA ARG A 83 22.07 -14.56 -4.99
C ARG A 83 22.55 -13.87 -6.25
N GLU A 84 23.83 -14.01 -6.54
CA GLU A 84 24.40 -13.58 -7.80
C GLU A 84 24.79 -14.79 -8.68
N PRO A 85 24.38 -14.82 -9.95
CA PRO A 85 23.39 -13.92 -10.56
C PRO A 85 22.01 -14.09 -9.92
N LEU A 86 21.24 -13.02 -9.86
CA LEU A 86 19.88 -13.07 -9.35
C LEU A 86 19.05 -14.05 -10.17
N ASP A 87 18.49 -15.03 -9.48
CA ASP A 87 17.65 -16.05 -10.06
C ASP A 87 16.25 -15.92 -9.45
N THR A 88 15.27 -15.51 -10.25
CA THR A 88 13.88 -15.31 -9.85
C THR A 88 13.23 -16.57 -9.26
N THR A 89 13.80 -17.75 -9.51
CA THR A 89 13.36 -19.02 -8.92
C THR A 89 13.68 -19.09 -7.43
N TYR A 90 14.68 -18.36 -6.95
CA TYR A 90 15.21 -18.45 -5.58
C TYR A 90 15.13 -17.15 -4.81
N ASN A 91 14.93 -16.02 -5.47
CA ASN A 91 14.94 -14.71 -4.84
C ASN A 91 13.53 -14.25 -4.46
N VAL A 92 13.46 -13.43 -3.44
CA VAL A 92 12.22 -12.73 -3.11
C VAL A 92 11.86 -11.73 -4.20
N HIS A 93 10.57 -11.55 -4.43
CA HIS A 93 10.04 -10.65 -5.44
C HIS A 93 10.65 -9.23 -5.37
N HIS A 94 10.79 -8.66 -4.18
CA HIS A 94 11.38 -7.33 -4.00
C HIS A 94 12.86 -7.29 -4.36
N GLY A 95 13.63 -8.33 -4.00
CA GLY A 95 15.04 -8.43 -4.36
C GLY A 95 15.26 -8.48 -5.87
N ASP A 96 14.46 -9.28 -6.57
CA ASP A 96 14.48 -9.37 -8.04
C ASP A 96 14.17 -8.02 -8.71
N ARG A 97 13.13 -7.32 -8.23
CA ARG A 97 12.76 -6.00 -8.75
C ARG A 97 13.83 -4.95 -8.47
N ALA A 98 14.35 -4.92 -7.25
CA ALA A 98 15.44 -4.01 -6.87
C ALA A 98 16.67 -4.24 -7.73
N ASP A 99 17.09 -5.49 -7.93
CA ASP A 99 18.24 -5.83 -8.79
C ASP A 99 18.06 -5.31 -10.21
N GLY A 100 16.90 -5.56 -10.82
CA GLY A 100 16.59 -5.07 -12.16
C GLY A 100 16.62 -3.54 -12.26
N VAL A 101 16.05 -2.84 -11.26
CA VAL A 101 16.06 -1.37 -11.20
C VAL A 101 17.48 -0.85 -11.05
N PHE A 102 18.28 -1.41 -10.14
CA PHE A 102 19.67 -0.98 -9.96
C PHE A 102 20.52 -1.22 -11.19
N LYS A 103 20.50 -2.42 -11.77
CA LYS A 103 21.34 -2.78 -12.92
C LYS A 103 21.01 -2.00 -14.19
N TYR A 104 19.73 -1.76 -14.47
CA TYR A 104 19.31 -1.27 -15.77
C TYR A 104 18.81 0.18 -15.78
N PHE A 105 18.41 0.72 -14.64
CA PHE A 105 17.90 2.09 -14.57
C PHE A 105 18.83 3.02 -13.78
N ILE A 106 19.30 2.61 -12.60
CA ILE A 106 20.10 3.48 -11.73
C ILE A 106 21.56 3.47 -12.17
N THR A 107 22.24 2.33 -12.07
CA THR A 107 23.68 2.24 -12.34
C THR A 107 24.02 2.03 -13.80
N LYS A 108 23.08 1.45 -14.57
CA LYS A 108 23.28 1.02 -15.97
C LYS A 108 24.46 0.05 -16.14
N ASP A 109 24.78 -0.69 -15.07
CA ASP A 109 25.79 -1.76 -15.03
C ASP A 109 25.12 -3.12 -14.77
N PRO A 110 25.07 -4.03 -15.76
CA PRO A 110 24.49 -5.35 -15.59
C PRO A 110 25.26 -6.25 -14.60
N ASN A 111 26.47 -5.85 -14.21
CA ASN A 111 27.29 -6.58 -13.23
C ASN A 111 27.15 -6.01 -11.80
N TRP A 112 26.29 -5.02 -11.59
CA TRP A 112 26.06 -4.46 -10.27
C TRP A 112 25.58 -5.53 -9.29
N VAL A 113 26.22 -5.62 -8.11
CA VAL A 113 25.88 -6.59 -7.07
C VAL A 113 25.13 -5.86 -5.94
N LEU A 114 23.81 -6.03 -5.90
CA LEU A 114 22.92 -5.26 -5.02
C LEU A 114 23.33 -5.33 -3.55
N ILE A 115 23.76 -6.48 -3.06
CA ILE A 115 24.08 -6.70 -1.63
C ILE A 115 25.47 -6.19 -1.19
N ASP A 116 26.30 -5.76 -2.12
CA ASP A 116 27.67 -5.27 -1.82
C ASP A 116 27.68 -3.78 -1.44
N HIS A 117 26.52 -3.12 -1.41
CA HIS A 117 26.40 -1.68 -1.19
C HIS A 117 25.55 -1.34 0.02
N ASP A 118 25.93 -0.28 0.74
CA ASP A 118 25.15 0.28 1.86
C ASP A 118 24.27 1.42 1.34
N TYR A 119 22.96 1.16 1.20
CA TYR A 119 21.97 2.14 0.75
C TYR A 119 21.50 3.08 1.85
N TYR A 120 21.79 2.79 3.10
CA TYR A 120 21.51 3.68 4.23
C TYR A 120 22.58 4.76 4.37
N HIS A 121 23.85 4.41 4.08
CA HIS A 121 25.00 5.32 4.14
C HIS A 121 25.80 5.21 2.83
N PRO A 122 25.21 5.63 1.69
CA PRO A 122 25.87 5.50 0.40
C PRO A 122 27.15 6.35 0.33
N ASP A 123 28.14 5.88 -0.41
CA ASP A 123 29.21 6.75 -0.82
C ASP A 123 28.70 7.83 -1.81
N GLN A 124 29.55 8.79 -2.15
CA GLN A 124 29.13 9.93 -2.97
C GLN A 124 28.68 9.51 -4.38
N GLU A 125 29.33 8.50 -4.95
CA GLU A 125 28.99 8.02 -6.30
C GLU A 125 27.59 7.37 -6.33
N LEU A 126 27.30 6.47 -5.38
CA LEU A 126 25.99 5.85 -5.23
C LEU A 126 24.92 6.88 -4.87
N TYR A 127 25.24 7.82 -3.96
CA TYR A 127 24.31 8.91 -3.63
C TYR A 127 23.91 9.72 -4.87
N ASP A 128 24.88 10.13 -5.70
CA ASP A 128 24.60 10.93 -6.90
C ASP A 128 23.74 10.14 -7.90
N MET A 129 23.99 8.82 -8.07
CA MET A 129 23.16 7.95 -8.90
C MET A 129 21.72 7.84 -8.37
N LEU A 130 21.55 7.68 -7.05
CA LEU A 130 20.22 7.61 -6.42
C LEU A 130 19.45 8.92 -6.61
N MET A 131 20.11 10.07 -6.41
CA MET A 131 19.49 11.38 -6.61
C MET A 131 19.05 11.59 -8.06
N ALA A 132 19.92 11.28 -9.03
CA ALA A 132 19.58 11.39 -10.44
C ALA A 132 18.41 10.49 -10.84
N ALA A 133 18.35 9.27 -10.30
CA ALA A 133 17.23 8.36 -10.52
C ALA A 133 15.93 8.88 -9.91
N SER A 134 15.99 9.43 -8.69
CA SER A 134 14.83 10.04 -8.03
C SER A 134 14.29 11.24 -8.81
N GLU A 135 15.15 12.12 -9.30
CA GLU A 135 14.75 13.24 -10.15
C GLU A 135 14.03 12.81 -11.45
N GLU A 136 14.44 11.68 -12.03
CA GLU A 136 13.92 11.20 -13.31
C GLU A 136 12.66 10.34 -13.17
N TYR A 137 12.57 9.49 -12.13
CA TYR A 137 11.56 8.44 -12.07
C TYR A 137 10.49 8.63 -11.00
N ASP A 138 10.72 9.46 -9.96
CA ASP A 138 9.75 9.61 -8.90
C ASP A 138 8.52 10.41 -9.35
N ALA A 139 7.35 9.81 -9.18
CA ALA A 139 6.06 10.36 -9.62
C ALA A 139 5.12 10.65 -8.42
N ASN A 140 5.67 11.19 -7.34
CA ASN A 140 4.93 11.46 -6.10
C ASN A 140 4.65 12.95 -5.86
N SER A 141 4.81 13.79 -6.89
CA SER A 141 4.50 15.23 -6.79
C SER A 141 3.02 15.44 -6.46
N PRO A 142 2.69 16.27 -5.46
CA PRO A 142 1.31 16.64 -5.15
C PRO A 142 0.78 17.77 -6.07
N GLU A 143 1.45 18.04 -7.20
CA GLU A 143 1.11 19.14 -8.11
C GLU A 143 -0.04 18.76 -9.05
N PHE A 144 -1.27 19.17 -8.72
CA PHE A 144 -2.47 18.95 -9.53
C PHE A 144 -3.12 20.24 -10.04
N ASP A 145 -2.45 21.39 -9.96
CA ASP A 145 -3.04 22.68 -10.30
C ASP A 145 -3.62 22.72 -11.72
N ASP A 146 -2.85 22.29 -12.71
CA ASP A 146 -3.32 22.24 -14.10
C ASP A 146 -4.41 21.17 -14.31
N PHE A 147 -4.29 20.03 -13.63
CA PHE A 147 -5.30 18.98 -13.69
C PHE A 147 -6.64 19.46 -13.13
N ILE A 148 -6.61 20.14 -11.99
CA ILE A 148 -7.79 20.73 -11.35
C ILE A 148 -8.37 21.87 -12.22
N ALA A 149 -7.52 22.74 -12.76
CA ALA A 149 -7.94 23.83 -13.62
C ALA A 149 -8.65 23.36 -14.90
N ASN A 150 -8.26 22.19 -15.40
CA ASN A 150 -8.90 21.54 -16.54
C ASN A 150 -10.06 20.60 -16.15
N ASN A 151 -10.58 20.74 -14.92
CA ASN A 151 -11.68 19.92 -14.38
C ASN A 151 -11.39 18.41 -14.38
N GLY A 152 -10.11 18.03 -14.24
CA GLY A 152 -9.69 16.63 -14.16
C GLY A 152 -10.31 15.90 -12.97
N LYS A 153 -10.58 14.60 -13.14
CA LYS A 153 -11.13 13.71 -12.11
C LYS A 153 -10.28 12.45 -11.99
N LEU A 154 -9.97 12.08 -10.76
CA LEU A 154 -9.11 10.95 -10.43
C LEU A 154 -9.84 9.97 -9.50
N ILE A 155 -9.97 8.72 -9.90
CA ILE A 155 -10.26 7.62 -8.99
C ILE A 155 -8.95 6.93 -8.69
N TYR A 156 -8.48 7.05 -7.46
CA TYR A 156 -7.24 6.50 -6.96
C TYR A 156 -7.53 5.30 -6.08
N PHE A 157 -6.83 4.20 -6.28
CA PHE A 157 -7.16 2.98 -5.57
C PHE A 157 -5.92 2.17 -5.21
N ALA A 158 -5.98 1.49 -4.05
CA ALA A 158 -4.95 0.59 -3.53
C ALA A 158 -5.58 -0.66 -2.93
N GLY A 159 -4.80 -1.71 -2.80
CA GLY A 159 -5.15 -2.92 -2.05
C GLY A 159 -4.44 -2.96 -0.70
N TRP A 160 -5.17 -3.22 0.39
CA TRP A 160 -4.56 -3.38 1.71
C TRP A 160 -3.54 -4.54 1.76
N ASN A 161 -3.74 -5.56 0.94
CA ASN A 161 -2.93 -6.77 0.94
C ASN A 161 -1.89 -6.79 -0.20
N ASP A 162 -1.67 -5.65 -0.85
CA ASP A 162 -0.63 -5.51 -1.87
C ASP A 162 0.75 -5.47 -1.22
N MET A 163 1.57 -6.47 -1.54
CA MET A 163 2.95 -6.61 -1.04
C MET A 163 3.99 -6.15 -2.07
N SER A 164 3.57 -5.63 -3.21
CA SER A 164 4.45 -5.02 -4.22
C SER A 164 4.40 -3.50 -4.17
N MET A 165 3.20 -2.95 -3.93
CA MET A 165 2.97 -1.52 -3.76
C MET A 165 2.43 -1.27 -2.35
N SER A 166 3.19 -0.59 -1.50
CA SER A 166 2.77 -0.33 -0.13
C SER A 166 1.49 0.52 -0.10
N PRO A 167 0.38 0.03 0.49
CA PRO A 167 -0.82 0.85 0.66
C PRO A 167 -0.56 2.07 1.56
N TRP A 168 0.31 1.93 2.55
CA TRP A 168 0.69 3.02 3.46
C TRP A 168 1.45 4.13 2.73
N GLN A 169 2.30 3.79 1.75
CA GLN A 169 2.98 4.76 0.90
C GLN A 169 1.98 5.53 0.03
N LEU A 170 0.97 4.85 -0.51
CA LEU A 170 -0.10 5.47 -1.30
C LEU A 170 -1.00 6.37 -0.43
N ILE A 171 -1.27 5.97 0.81
CA ILE A 171 -1.97 6.81 1.79
C ILE A 171 -1.16 8.07 2.11
N GLN A 172 0.13 7.94 2.30
CA GLN A 172 1.02 9.09 2.54
C GLN A 172 0.98 10.08 1.36
N GLN A 173 1.01 9.56 0.14
CA GLN A 173 0.87 10.39 -1.07
C GLN A 173 -0.49 11.11 -1.10
N TYR A 174 -1.59 10.42 -0.82
CA TYR A 174 -2.92 11.03 -0.73
C TYR A 174 -2.99 12.10 0.38
N ARG A 175 -2.39 11.84 1.55
CA ARG A 175 -2.29 12.83 2.63
C ARG A 175 -1.54 14.09 2.19
N GLY A 176 -0.49 13.94 1.37
CA GLY A 176 0.20 15.08 0.76
C GLY A 176 -0.71 15.93 -0.14
N TYR A 177 -1.67 15.32 -0.84
CA TYR A 177 -2.68 16.08 -1.59
C TYR A 177 -3.60 16.86 -0.65
N VAL A 178 -4.05 16.21 0.44
CA VAL A 178 -4.91 16.85 1.44
C VAL A 178 -4.19 17.98 2.18
N GLU A 179 -2.92 17.79 2.51
CA GLU A 179 -2.09 18.84 3.13
C GLU A 179 -1.96 20.07 2.21
N LYS A 180 -1.73 19.85 0.93
CA LYS A 180 -1.56 20.93 -0.04
C LYS A 180 -2.85 21.66 -0.38
N TYR A 181 -3.93 20.94 -0.63
CA TYR A 181 -5.15 21.52 -1.20
C TYR A 181 -6.31 21.63 -0.19
N GLY A 182 -6.24 20.94 0.95
CA GLY A 182 -7.36 20.75 1.87
C GLY A 182 -8.33 19.67 1.40
N GLN A 183 -9.00 19.00 2.34
CA GLN A 183 -9.86 17.85 2.07
C GLN A 183 -10.99 18.17 1.08
N GLU A 184 -11.71 19.28 1.29
CA GLU A 184 -12.82 19.70 0.42
C GLU A 184 -12.38 19.84 -1.05
N LYS A 185 -11.19 20.40 -1.28
CA LYS A 185 -10.66 20.55 -2.63
C LYS A 185 -10.25 19.21 -3.22
N VAL A 186 -9.60 18.35 -2.44
CA VAL A 186 -9.23 16.99 -2.86
C VAL A 186 -10.48 16.20 -3.24
N ASP A 187 -11.53 16.23 -2.43
CA ASP A 187 -12.81 15.54 -2.68
C ASP A 187 -13.47 15.97 -4.00
N SER A 188 -13.18 17.19 -4.46
CA SER A 188 -13.73 17.70 -5.72
C SER A 188 -13.08 17.11 -6.97
N PHE A 189 -11.88 16.50 -6.86
CA PHE A 189 -11.16 15.96 -8.01
C PHE A 189 -10.58 14.56 -7.80
N CYS A 190 -10.45 14.08 -6.56
CA CYS A 190 -9.86 12.78 -6.25
C CYS A 190 -10.77 11.98 -5.31
N LYS A 191 -11.04 10.72 -5.65
CA LYS A 191 -11.65 9.72 -4.79
C LYS A 191 -10.65 8.61 -4.55
N PHE A 192 -10.33 8.35 -3.29
CA PHE A 192 -9.33 7.37 -2.90
C PHE A 192 -9.93 6.19 -2.14
N TYR A 193 -9.65 4.98 -2.61
CA TYR A 193 -10.14 3.74 -2.03
C TYR A 193 -8.99 2.82 -1.67
N VAL A 194 -9.02 2.23 -0.46
CA VAL A 194 -8.09 1.18 -0.05
C VAL A 194 -8.88 -0.08 0.30
N MET A 195 -8.82 -1.08 -0.57
CA MET A 195 -9.71 -2.22 -0.52
C MET A 195 -9.07 -3.42 0.19
N PRO A 196 -9.79 -4.05 1.15
CA PRO A 196 -9.32 -5.26 1.81
C PRO A 196 -9.34 -6.47 0.86
N GLY A 197 -8.50 -7.47 1.14
CA GLY A 197 -8.39 -8.68 0.33
C GLY A 197 -7.82 -8.49 -1.07
N VAL A 198 -7.44 -7.27 -1.43
CA VAL A 198 -6.86 -6.93 -2.74
C VAL A 198 -5.35 -6.98 -2.67
N THR A 199 -4.75 -7.81 -3.52
CA THR A 199 -3.30 -7.97 -3.67
C THR A 199 -2.85 -7.37 -5.01
N HIS A 200 -1.55 -7.38 -5.28
CA HIS A 200 -1.00 -6.89 -6.55
C HIS A 200 -1.57 -7.61 -7.79
N THR A 201 -1.86 -8.89 -7.68
CA THR A 201 -2.31 -9.75 -8.80
C THR A 201 -3.77 -10.21 -8.70
N LYS A 202 -4.37 -10.11 -7.52
CA LYS A 202 -5.77 -10.48 -7.27
C LYS A 202 -6.51 -9.23 -6.83
N GLY A 203 -7.28 -8.69 -7.73
CA GLY A 203 -7.93 -7.41 -7.53
C GLY A 203 -9.43 -7.53 -7.32
N ILE A 204 -10.09 -6.51 -7.78
CA ILE A 204 -11.53 -6.33 -7.80
C ILE A 204 -11.96 -6.00 -9.23
N ALA A 205 -13.20 -6.36 -9.56
CA ALA A 205 -13.88 -5.82 -10.73
C ALA A 205 -14.80 -4.68 -10.27
N MET A 206 -14.55 -3.49 -10.78
CA MET A 206 -15.34 -2.28 -10.48
C MET A 206 -15.65 -1.50 -11.75
N ASN A 207 -16.79 -0.82 -11.77
CA ASN A 207 -17.25 -0.05 -12.92
C ASN A 207 -16.70 1.40 -12.90
N TYR A 208 -15.42 1.56 -12.63
CA TYR A 208 -14.77 2.87 -12.42
C TYR A 208 -14.89 3.80 -13.65
N LEU A 209 -14.91 3.26 -14.86
CA LEU A 209 -15.07 4.08 -16.07
C LEU A 209 -16.44 4.75 -16.12
N SER A 210 -17.52 4.03 -15.78
CA SER A 210 -18.85 4.64 -15.70
C SER A 210 -18.95 5.68 -14.58
N TRP A 211 -18.34 5.43 -13.42
CA TRP A 211 -18.33 6.39 -12.33
C TRP A 211 -17.55 7.66 -12.70
N LEU A 212 -16.42 7.49 -13.38
CA LEU A 212 -15.61 8.60 -13.86
C LEU A 212 -16.35 9.39 -14.97
N ASP A 213 -17.01 8.72 -15.89
CA ASP A 213 -17.81 9.35 -16.95
C ASP A 213 -18.95 10.19 -16.39
N VAL A 214 -19.71 9.64 -15.41
CA VAL A 214 -20.74 10.39 -14.68
C VAL A 214 -20.14 11.61 -14.00
N TRP A 215 -19.05 11.44 -13.27
CA TRP A 215 -18.40 12.55 -12.56
C TRP A 215 -17.89 13.64 -13.47
N CYS A 216 -17.24 13.27 -14.58
CA CYS A 216 -16.74 14.23 -15.56
C CYS A 216 -17.87 14.97 -16.29
N SER A 217 -18.98 14.29 -16.59
CA SER A 217 -20.08 14.86 -17.36
C SER A 217 -21.05 15.69 -16.54
N THR A 218 -21.28 15.33 -15.27
CA THR A 218 -22.20 16.02 -14.36
C THR A 218 -21.53 16.98 -13.39
N GLY A 219 -20.24 16.78 -13.12
CA GLY A 219 -19.50 17.46 -12.06
C GLY A 219 -19.70 16.85 -10.67
N GLU A 220 -20.58 15.85 -10.54
CA GLU A 220 -20.94 15.20 -9.28
C GLU A 220 -20.53 13.73 -9.28
N TYR A 221 -19.84 13.29 -8.23
CA TYR A 221 -19.52 11.87 -8.04
C TYR A 221 -20.79 11.10 -7.65
N PRO A 222 -20.96 9.83 -8.08
CA PRO A 222 -22.11 9.02 -7.66
C PRO A 222 -22.27 8.99 -6.14
N THR A 223 -23.49 9.20 -5.65
CA THR A 223 -23.83 9.28 -4.22
C THR A 223 -24.37 7.97 -3.64
N GLU A 224 -24.78 7.04 -4.51
CA GLU A 224 -25.16 5.70 -4.10
C GLU A 224 -23.94 4.88 -3.63
N THR A 225 -24.17 3.86 -2.81
CA THR A 225 -23.14 2.90 -2.45
C THR A 225 -22.62 2.19 -3.70
N LEU A 226 -21.33 2.35 -3.97
CA LEU A 226 -20.66 1.67 -5.08
C LEU A 226 -20.17 0.31 -4.60
N TYR A 227 -20.24 -0.68 -5.48
CA TYR A 227 -19.82 -2.04 -5.17
C TYR A 227 -18.74 -2.52 -6.14
N ALA A 228 -17.82 -3.31 -5.60
CA ALA A 228 -16.83 -4.07 -6.36
C ALA A 228 -17.11 -5.56 -6.23
N THR A 229 -16.81 -6.33 -7.27
CA THR A 229 -16.79 -7.79 -7.19
C THR A 229 -15.37 -8.24 -6.80
N MET A 230 -15.26 -8.92 -5.68
CA MET A 230 -13.97 -9.38 -5.14
C MET A 230 -13.48 -10.59 -5.93
N SER A 231 -12.28 -10.54 -6.48
CA SER A 231 -11.70 -11.66 -7.24
C SER A 231 -11.41 -12.90 -6.35
N ALA A 232 -11.21 -12.69 -5.06
CA ALA A 232 -10.92 -13.76 -4.12
C ALA A 232 -12.15 -14.64 -3.82
N THR A 233 -13.33 -14.02 -3.67
CA THR A 233 -14.56 -14.70 -3.24
C THR A 233 -15.62 -14.77 -4.34
N GLY A 234 -15.59 -13.86 -5.32
CA GLY A 234 -16.66 -13.63 -6.29
C GLY A 234 -17.86 -12.85 -5.72
N GLY A 235 -17.82 -12.50 -4.42
CA GLY A 235 -18.86 -11.72 -3.75
C GLY A 235 -18.73 -10.22 -4.03
N GLN A 236 -19.80 -9.49 -3.72
CA GLN A 236 -19.81 -8.04 -3.78
C GLN A 236 -19.38 -7.44 -2.44
N MET A 237 -18.61 -6.36 -2.50
CA MET A 237 -18.18 -5.59 -1.34
C MET A 237 -18.39 -4.10 -1.61
N PRO A 238 -18.93 -3.31 -0.66
CA PRO A 238 -19.05 -1.87 -0.87
C PRO A 238 -17.66 -1.22 -0.93
N MET A 239 -17.54 -0.22 -1.78
CA MET A 239 -16.33 0.58 -1.92
C MET A 239 -16.28 1.61 -0.79
N ALA A 240 -15.43 1.38 0.20
CA ALA A 240 -15.20 2.32 1.29
C ALA A 240 -14.14 3.35 0.87
N GLU A 241 -14.56 4.61 0.69
CA GLU A 241 -13.63 5.72 0.48
C GLU A 241 -12.74 5.89 1.72
N PHE A 242 -11.44 6.02 1.50
CA PHE A 242 -10.47 6.19 2.59
C PHE A 242 -10.78 7.47 3.41
N PRO A 243 -10.76 7.41 4.76
CA PRO A 243 -10.28 6.32 5.60
C PRO A 243 -11.35 5.32 6.07
N GLY A 244 -12.50 5.23 5.40
CA GLY A 244 -13.53 4.24 5.72
C GLY A 244 -13.05 2.79 5.51
N TRP A 245 -13.72 1.86 6.18
CA TRP A 245 -13.48 0.43 6.05
C TRP A 245 -14.79 -0.36 6.04
N VAL A 246 -14.77 -1.56 5.51
CA VAL A 246 -15.95 -2.41 5.32
C VAL A 246 -16.20 -3.25 6.56
N LYS A 247 -17.41 -3.18 7.11
CA LYS A 247 -17.87 -3.94 8.26
C LYS A 247 -18.99 -4.88 7.87
N TYR A 248 -18.91 -6.16 8.26
CA TYR A 248 -19.97 -7.12 8.05
C TYR A 248 -21.08 -6.95 9.10
N GLU A 249 -22.33 -6.87 8.64
CA GLU A 249 -23.51 -6.69 9.49
C GLU A 249 -24.40 -7.95 9.58
N GLY A 250 -23.99 -9.03 8.92
CA GLY A 250 -24.72 -10.29 8.87
C GLY A 250 -25.50 -10.47 7.55
N GLY A 251 -25.84 -11.72 7.25
CA GLY A 251 -26.54 -12.08 6.03
C GLY A 251 -25.72 -12.98 5.10
N ASP A 252 -25.93 -12.85 3.78
CA ASP A 252 -25.13 -13.56 2.78
C ASP A 252 -23.81 -12.82 2.56
N PRO A 253 -22.63 -13.38 2.87
CA PRO A 253 -21.35 -12.74 2.66
C PRO A 253 -21.02 -12.49 1.17
N MET A 254 -21.78 -13.08 0.25
CA MET A 254 -21.64 -12.81 -1.19
C MET A 254 -22.41 -11.57 -1.64
N ASP A 255 -23.33 -11.07 -0.82
CA ASP A 255 -24.14 -9.90 -1.11
C ASP A 255 -23.55 -8.64 -0.44
N GLY A 256 -23.21 -7.64 -1.25
CA GLY A 256 -22.71 -6.36 -0.76
C GLY A 256 -23.63 -5.64 0.24
N ALA A 257 -24.94 -5.91 0.20
CA ALA A 257 -25.91 -5.38 1.16
C ALA A 257 -25.75 -5.96 2.59
N SER A 258 -24.97 -7.03 2.75
CA SER A 258 -24.60 -7.62 4.06
C SER A 258 -23.52 -6.82 4.79
N TYR A 259 -23.03 -5.75 4.20
CA TYR A 259 -21.93 -4.94 4.72
C TYR A 259 -22.33 -3.47 4.85
N SER A 260 -21.70 -2.79 5.78
CA SER A 260 -21.75 -1.32 5.94
C SER A 260 -20.35 -0.72 5.80
N ILE A 261 -20.29 0.60 5.62
CA ILE A 261 -19.02 1.33 5.65
C ILE A 261 -18.90 1.99 7.02
N SER A 262 -17.84 1.65 7.74
CA SER A 262 -17.48 2.26 9.03
C SER A 262 -16.36 3.29 8.83
N THR A 263 -16.41 4.36 9.61
CA THR A 263 -15.35 5.37 9.74
C THR A 263 -14.71 5.34 11.12
N GLU A 264 -15.02 4.33 11.93
CA GLU A 264 -14.45 4.18 13.28
C GLU A 264 -12.99 3.75 13.17
N ILE A 265 -12.09 4.61 13.63
CA ILE A 265 -10.66 4.40 13.67
C ILE A 265 -10.19 4.55 15.11
N PRO A 266 -9.34 3.67 15.65
CA PRO A 266 -8.83 3.79 17.00
C PRO A 266 -8.15 5.13 17.25
N ASP A 267 -8.42 5.73 18.43
CA ASP A 267 -7.80 6.99 18.84
C ASP A 267 -6.26 6.90 18.77
N GLY A 268 -5.64 7.93 18.23
CA GLY A 268 -4.17 8.01 18.09
C GLY A 268 -3.58 7.14 17.01
N PHE A 269 -4.39 6.44 16.23
CA PHE A 269 -3.90 5.56 15.15
C PHE A 269 -2.96 6.30 14.18
N TRP A 270 -3.34 7.49 13.73
CA TRP A 270 -2.56 8.26 12.76
C TRP A 270 -1.26 8.84 13.34
N GLY A 271 -1.18 9.09 14.64
CA GLY A 271 0.05 9.57 15.28
C GLY A 271 1.22 8.57 15.26
N VAL A 272 0.96 7.34 14.85
CA VAL A 272 2.03 6.34 14.63
C VAL A 272 2.64 6.49 13.22
N TYR A 273 1.95 7.19 12.32
CA TYR A 273 2.33 7.37 10.90
C TYR A 273 2.66 8.83 10.56
N ASP A 274 2.63 9.72 11.54
CA ASP A 274 3.09 11.11 11.47
C ASP A 274 4.56 11.20 11.91
#